data_1d2b9293ae5f2c4d6afe533d06e6ef1a
#
_entry.id   1d2b9293ae5f2c4d6afe533d06e6ef1a
#
_cell.length_a   1.000
_cell.length_b   1.000
_cell.length_c   1.000
_cell.angle_alpha   90.00
_cell.angle_beta   90.00
_cell.angle_gamma   90.00
#
_symmetry.space_group_name_H-M   'P 1'
#
loop_
_entity.id
_entity.type
_entity.pdbx_description
1 polymer ?
#
loop_
_entity_poly.entity_id
_entity_poly.type
_entity_poly.pdbx_seq_one_letter_code
_entity_poly.pdbx_strand_id
1 'polypeptide(L)'
;MSRIVFHVDLDSFYTAVEVREHPELRGKPVIVGADPKEGKGRGVVMAASYEARALAVRAGMPISLAWRKLPDAVYKRPNYELYGTVSESVMSVLREFADRFEQASIDEAYLDVTAKTTWHAARDHAMAVKRAVRDREGLTCSVGGAPNKSTAKIAAAQQKPDGLTVVPPEEVKAFLAPLAVNAISGVGEKTERALADLGIRTIGDLAAFPGKNLTKVLGRNAVWLWGIANGIEELPVEERPDPKSISVERTFEHDVSEWSEVLDTLDSVADNVFVRARNAKTMFRTVGIKVRFEGFQTHTRDRTLPTWTLDREVLMNAAKELIAEFEARRRPVRMIAVRVSNLRKPKGKQASLDG
;
A
#
# COMPACT_ATOMS: atom_id res chain seq x y z
N MET A 1 -3.05 -11.21 -30.47
CA MET A 1 -1.78 -11.24 -29.72
C MET A 1 -2.11 -11.36 -28.24
N SER A 2 -1.36 -12.16 -27.48
CA SER A 2 -1.54 -12.20 -26.02
C SER A 2 -1.10 -10.88 -25.39
N ARG A 3 -1.81 -10.45 -24.33
CA ARG A 3 -1.53 -9.20 -23.60
C ARG A 3 -0.12 -9.20 -23.01
N ILE A 4 0.53 -8.04 -22.97
CA ILE A 4 1.83 -7.83 -22.33
C ILE A 4 1.66 -6.74 -21.29
N VAL A 5 1.81 -7.11 -20.02
CA VAL A 5 1.69 -6.21 -18.86
C VAL A 5 3.03 -6.12 -18.16
N PHE A 6 3.51 -4.91 -17.94
CA PHE A 6 4.63 -4.68 -17.03
C PHE A 6 4.13 -4.25 -15.66
N HIS A 7 4.74 -4.78 -14.62
CA HIS A 7 4.71 -4.22 -13.29
C HIS A 7 6.05 -3.55 -13.02
N VAL A 8 6.01 -2.26 -12.73
CA VAL A 8 7.19 -1.45 -12.39
C VAL A 8 7.11 -1.10 -10.91
N ASP A 9 8.20 -1.32 -10.18
CA ASP A 9 8.27 -1.11 -8.73
C ASP A 9 9.61 -0.41 -8.42
N LEU A 10 9.54 0.80 -7.84
CA LEU A 10 10.71 1.60 -7.48
C LEU A 10 11.45 0.94 -6.31
N ASP A 11 12.75 0.75 -6.46
CA ASP A 11 13.56 0.05 -5.45
C ASP A 11 13.72 0.87 -4.19
N SER A 12 13.21 0.36 -3.05
CA SER A 12 13.25 1.01 -1.73
C SER A 12 12.88 2.49 -1.75
N PHE A 13 11.82 2.85 -2.46
CA PHE A 13 11.46 4.19 -2.91
C PHE A 13 11.78 5.31 -1.93
N TYR A 14 11.21 5.29 -0.71
CA TYR A 14 11.43 6.39 0.24
C TYR A 14 12.90 6.58 0.61
N THR A 15 13.63 5.48 0.86
CA THR A 15 15.04 5.59 1.18
C THR A 15 15.90 5.93 -0.04
N ALA A 16 15.50 5.50 -1.25
CA ALA A 16 16.17 5.87 -2.49
C ALA A 16 16.02 7.37 -2.78
N VAL A 17 14.84 7.96 -2.52
CA VAL A 17 14.62 9.41 -2.61
C VAL A 17 15.50 10.15 -1.59
N GLU A 18 15.55 9.70 -0.33
CA GLU A 18 16.42 10.33 0.67
C GLU A 18 17.91 10.28 0.26
N VAL A 19 18.37 9.15 -0.29
CA VAL A 19 19.76 9.01 -0.77
C VAL A 19 20.01 9.88 -2.01
N ARG A 20 19.02 10.08 -2.88
CA ARG A 20 19.12 10.98 -4.02
C ARG A 20 19.29 12.43 -3.59
N GLU A 21 18.48 12.89 -2.65
CA GLU A 21 18.53 14.25 -2.10
C GLU A 21 19.75 14.49 -1.19
N HIS A 22 20.26 13.42 -0.58
CA HIS A 22 21.37 13.43 0.37
C HIS A 22 22.45 12.41 -0.04
N PRO A 23 23.29 12.70 -1.06
CA PRO A 23 24.27 11.74 -1.60
C PRO A 23 25.27 11.19 -0.57
N GLU A 24 25.49 11.90 0.53
CA GLU A 24 26.31 11.45 1.66
C GLU A 24 25.76 10.24 2.41
N LEU A 25 24.49 9.89 2.15
CA LEU A 25 23.82 8.69 2.69
C LEU A 25 24.08 7.43 1.87
N ARG A 26 24.70 7.56 0.70
CA ARG A 26 24.96 6.41 -0.17
C ARG A 26 25.81 5.34 0.51
N GLY A 27 25.36 4.09 0.44
CA GLY A 27 26.00 2.94 1.07
C GLY A 27 25.79 2.83 2.57
N LYS A 28 25.07 3.76 3.20
CA LYS A 28 24.72 3.68 4.62
C LYS A 28 23.36 2.99 4.81
N PRO A 29 23.14 2.30 5.95
CA PRO A 29 21.83 1.84 6.34
C PRO A 29 20.91 3.06 6.61
N VAL A 30 19.90 3.29 5.73
CA VAL A 30 18.92 4.36 5.87
C VAL A 30 17.54 3.75 6.17
N ILE A 31 16.85 4.31 7.15
CA ILE A 31 15.54 3.88 7.61
C ILE A 31 14.61 5.09 7.62
N VAL A 32 13.54 5.03 6.85
CA VAL A 32 12.47 6.03 6.88
C VAL A 32 11.32 5.49 7.73
N GLY A 33 10.85 6.27 8.71
CA GLY A 33 9.77 5.86 9.58
C GLY A 33 9.54 6.80 10.75
N ALA A 34 8.94 6.28 11.80
CA ALA A 34 8.73 7.02 13.04
C ALA A 34 10.08 7.34 13.71
N ASP A 35 10.08 8.36 14.58
CA ASP A 35 11.24 8.69 15.40
C ASP A 35 11.55 7.54 16.37
N PRO A 36 12.77 6.98 16.35
CA PRO A 36 13.15 5.89 17.25
C PRO A 36 13.25 6.31 18.74
N LYS A 37 13.45 7.59 19.04
CA LYS A 37 13.60 8.11 20.42
C LYS A 37 14.53 7.24 21.25
N GLU A 38 15.71 6.93 20.73
CA GLU A 38 16.71 6.07 21.36
C GLU A 38 16.15 4.70 21.79
N GLY A 39 15.30 4.12 20.93
CA GLY A 39 14.69 2.81 21.17
C GLY A 39 13.40 2.84 22.00
N LYS A 40 12.90 4.01 22.38
CA LYS A 40 11.63 4.20 23.11
C LYS A 40 10.48 4.65 22.19
N GLY A 41 10.79 4.98 20.93
CA GLY A 41 9.82 5.48 19.96
C GLY A 41 8.70 4.48 19.65
N ARG A 42 7.50 5.01 19.43
CA ARG A 42 6.35 4.27 18.88
C ARG A 42 6.26 4.47 17.38
N GLY A 43 5.70 3.50 16.72
CA GLY A 43 5.53 3.48 15.28
C GLY A 43 6.37 2.40 14.63
N VAL A 44 6.48 2.48 13.31
CA VAL A 44 7.09 1.42 12.50
C VAL A 44 8.08 2.00 11.50
N VAL A 45 8.96 1.15 11.03
CA VAL A 45 9.73 1.36 9.81
C VAL A 45 8.77 1.41 8.62
N MET A 46 8.79 2.50 7.85
CA MET A 46 8.04 2.61 6.59
C MET A 46 8.83 2.01 5.43
N ALA A 47 10.10 2.35 5.35
CA ALA A 47 11.02 1.78 4.37
C ALA A 47 12.42 1.62 4.98
N ALA A 48 13.14 0.63 4.47
CA ALA A 48 14.52 0.38 4.80
C ALA A 48 15.33 0.22 3.52
N SER A 49 16.50 0.85 3.44
CA SER A 49 17.44 0.68 2.33
C SER A 49 17.92 -0.78 2.24
N TYR A 50 18.50 -1.16 1.12
CA TYR A 50 18.99 -2.54 0.97
C TYR A 50 20.12 -2.85 1.96
N GLU A 51 20.93 -1.87 2.32
CA GLU A 51 21.95 -1.98 3.38
C GLU A 51 21.28 -2.30 4.74
N ALA A 52 20.19 -1.60 5.09
CA ALA A 52 19.45 -1.88 6.32
C ALA A 52 18.71 -3.23 6.26
N ARG A 53 18.20 -3.61 5.09
CA ARG A 53 17.53 -4.93 4.88
C ARG A 53 18.52 -6.09 5.03
N ALA A 54 19.76 -5.93 4.57
CA ALA A 54 20.84 -6.91 4.75
C ALA A 54 21.14 -7.17 6.24
N LEU A 55 20.90 -6.16 7.10
CA LEU A 55 21.02 -6.24 8.55
C LEU A 55 19.67 -6.57 9.23
N ALA A 56 18.75 -7.20 8.50
CA ALA A 56 17.47 -7.70 8.97
C ALA A 56 16.50 -6.64 9.51
N VAL A 57 16.57 -5.39 9.02
CA VAL A 57 15.54 -4.36 9.24
C VAL A 57 14.64 -4.30 8.02
N ARG A 58 13.30 -4.34 8.24
CA ARG A 58 12.29 -4.37 7.17
C ARG A 58 11.13 -3.43 7.47
N ALA A 59 10.41 -3.03 6.43
CA ALA A 59 9.15 -2.29 6.57
C ALA A 59 8.17 -3.05 7.47
N GLY A 60 7.40 -2.30 8.28
CA GLY A 60 6.49 -2.85 9.28
C GLY A 60 7.12 -3.23 10.62
N MET A 61 8.46 -3.31 10.71
CA MET A 61 9.14 -3.57 11.99
C MET A 61 8.90 -2.42 12.96
N PRO A 62 8.62 -2.69 14.27
CA PRO A 62 8.59 -1.63 15.28
C PRO A 62 9.88 -0.81 15.27
N ILE A 63 9.75 0.52 15.28
CA ILE A 63 10.91 1.41 15.15
C ILE A 63 11.90 1.25 16.32
N SER A 64 11.40 0.98 17.51
CA SER A 64 12.24 0.69 18.69
C SER A 64 13.06 -0.61 18.54
N LEU A 65 12.52 -1.61 17.82
CA LEU A 65 13.25 -2.84 17.52
C LEU A 65 14.31 -2.60 16.44
N ALA A 66 13.96 -1.79 15.39
CA ALA A 66 14.93 -1.39 14.38
C ALA A 66 16.13 -0.65 15.00
N TRP A 67 15.87 0.30 15.92
CA TRP A 67 16.92 1.02 16.65
C TRP A 67 17.81 0.08 17.45
N ARG A 68 17.24 -0.85 18.22
CA ARG A 68 18.07 -1.83 18.99
C ARG A 68 18.95 -2.70 18.11
N LYS A 69 18.53 -2.96 16.86
CA LYS A 69 19.32 -3.72 15.88
C LYS A 69 20.40 -2.87 15.22
N LEU A 70 20.08 -1.64 14.90
CA LEU A 70 20.93 -0.73 14.12
C LEU A 70 20.88 0.69 14.74
N PRO A 71 21.51 0.90 15.92
CA PRO A 71 21.50 2.22 16.56
C PRO A 71 22.22 3.28 15.72
N ASP A 72 23.22 2.88 14.92
CA ASP A 72 24.04 3.78 14.10
C ASP A 72 23.47 4.00 12.68
N ALA A 73 22.30 3.43 12.36
CA ALA A 73 21.65 3.69 11.08
C ALA A 73 21.12 5.13 11.02
N VAL A 74 20.98 5.64 9.80
CA VAL A 74 20.38 6.96 9.58
C VAL A 74 18.86 6.83 9.62
N TYR A 75 18.23 7.43 10.61
CA TYR A 75 16.78 7.48 10.76
C TYR A 75 16.24 8.80 10.22
N LYS A 76 15.33 8.73 9.24
CA LYS A 76 14.66 9.87 8.64
C LYS A 76 13.16 9.83 8.92
N ARG A 77 12.57 10.96 9.29
CA ARG A 77 11.12 11.10 9.28
C ARG A 77 10.61 11.21 7.84
N PRO A 78 9.44 10.63 7.51
CA PRO A 78 8.94 10.66 6.15
C PRO A 78 8.63 12.10 5.69
N ASN A 79 9.12 12.45 4.51
CA ASN A 79 8.77 13.68 3.80
C ASN A 79 7.75 13.35 2.70
N TYR A 80 6.46 13.31 3.07
CA TYR A 80 5.39 12.89 2.16
C TYR A 80 5.21 13.82 0.97
N GLU A 81 5.50 15.12 1.10
CA GLU A 81 5.41 16.09 0.02
C GLU A 81 6.47 15.80 -1.05
N LEU A 82 7.71 15.65 -0.63
CA LEU A 82 8.82 15.27 -1.51
C LEU A 82 8.52 13.93 -2.22
N TYR A 83 8.12 12.92 -1.47
CA TYR A 83 7.84 11.60 -2.05
C TYR A 83 6.66 11.65 -3.03
N GLY A 84 5.64 12.45 -2.75
CA GLY A 84 4.52 12.68 -3.66
C GLY A 84 4.98 13.29 -4.97
N THR A 85 5.77 14.38 -4.91
CA THR A 85 6.31 15.07 -6.10
C THR A 85 7.18 14.15 -6.94
N VAL A 86 8.09 13.40 -6.32
CA VAL A 86 8.97 12.46 -7.03
C VAL A 86 8.16 11.32 -7.65
N SER A 87 7.17 10.79 -6.94
CA SER A 87 6.27 9.77 -7.47
C SER A 87 5.53 10.26 -8.72
N GLU A 88 4.94 11.46 -8.67
CA GLU A 88 4.22 12.04 -9.82
C GLU A 88 5.14 12.20 -11.04
N SER A 89 6.39 12.62 -10.84
CA SER A 89 7.38 12.72 -11.91
C SER A 89 7.70 11.35 -12.52
N VAL A 90 8.00 10.34 -11.69
CA VAL A 90 8.23 8.97 -12.17
C VAL A 90 7.00 8.42 -12.89
N MET A 91 5.80 8.60 -12.35
CA MET A 91 4.56 8.10 -12.96
C MET A 91 4.31 8.78 -14.32
N SER A 92 4.70 10.05 -14.48
CA SER A 92 4.66 10.75 -15.78
C SER A 92 5.60 10.08 -16.79
N VAL A 93 6.83 9.77 -16.40
CA VAL A 93 7.78 9.04 -17.25
C VAL A 93 7.21 7.68 -17.67
N LEU A 94 6.65 6.92 -16.73
CA LEU A 94 6.13 5.58 -17.01
C LEU A 94 4.94 5.60 -17.99
N ARG A 95 4.07 6.63 -17.94
CA ARG A 95 2.94 6.78 -18.87
C ARG A 95 3.37 6.86 -20.34
N GLU A 96 4.53 7.40 -20.64
CA GLU A 96 5.05 7.48 -22.02
C GLU A 96 5.27 6.11 -22.66
N PHE A 97 5.52 5.10 -21.84
CA PHE A 97 5.82 3.73 -22.29
C PHE A 97 4.59 2.81 -22.32
N ALA A 98 3.42 3.27 -21.90
CA ALA A 98 2.23 2.46 -21.77
C ALA A 98 1.17 2.78 -22.82
N ASP A 99 0.38 1.78 -23.24
CA ASP A 99 -0.88 1.96 -23.96
C ASP A 99 -2.00 2.29 -22.96
N ARG A 100 -1.99 1.57 -21.83
CA ARG A 100 -2.84 1.81 -20.66
C ARG A 100 -1.99 1.79 -19.41
N PHE A 101 -2.31 2.66 -18.47
CA PHE A 101 -1.55 2.87 -17.24
C PHE A 101 -2.45 2.75 -16.01
N GLU A 102 -1.91 2.12 -14.96
CA GLU A 102 -2.56 2.04 -13.66
C GLU A 102 -1.52 2.30 -12.57
N GLN A 103 -1.67 3.39 -11.84
CA GLN A 103 -0.86 3.61 -10.65
C GLN A 103 -1.37 2.73 -9.51
N ALA A 104 -0.55 1.77 -9.09
CA ALA A 104 -0.91 0.82 -8.04
C ALA A 104 -0.65 1.37 -6.63
N SER A 105 0.43 2.12 -6.44
CA SER A 105 0.81 2.81 -5.20
C SER A 105 1.62 4.06 -5.51
N ILE A 106 2.26 4.64 -4.52
CA ILE A 106 3.19 5.76 -4.68
C ILE A 106 4.48 5.36 -5.44
N ASP A 107 4.82 4.07 -5.43
CA ASP A 107 6.07 3.51 -5.96
C ASP A 107 5.86 2.37 -6.97
N GLU A 108 4.61 2.00 -7.27
CA GLU A 108 4.29 0.90 -8.17
C GLU A 108 3.29 1.31 -9.26
N ALA A 109 3.48 0.80 -10.47
CA ALA A 109 2.54 0.96 -11.57
C ALA A 109 2.45 -0.30 -12.43
N TYR A 110 1.27 -0.49 -13.05
CA TYR A 110 1.07 -1.44 -14.14
C TYR A 110 0.98 -0.70 -15.46
N LEU A 111 1.66 -1.23 -16.46
CA LEU A 111 1.68 -0.73 -17.83
C LEU A 111 1.17 -1.83 -18.75
N ASP A 112 0.08 -1.61 -19.48
CA ASP A 112 -0.23 -2.44 -20.64
C ASP A 112 0.58 -1.88 -21.81
N VAL A 113 1.43 -2.72 -22.38
CA VAL A 113 2.34 -2.37 -23.47
C VAL A 113 2.08 -3.21 -24.73
N THR A 114 0.91 -3.81 -24.81
CA THR A 114 0.55 -4.78 -25.87
C THR A 114 0.67 -4.21 -27.26
N ALA A 115 0.31 -2.93 -27.47
CA ALA A 115 0.44 -2.28 -28.78
C ALA A 115 1.83 -1.65 -29.01
N LYS A 116 2.65 -1.50 -27.96
CA LYS A 116 3.98 -0.86 -28.05
C LYS A 116 5.12 -1.84 -28.31
N THR A 117 4.90 -3.13 -28.00
CA THR A 117 5.98 -4.12 -28.13
C THR A 117 5.43 -5.52 -28.44
N THR A 118 6.32 -6.45 -28.72
CA THR A 118 6.03 -7.88 -28.89
C THR A 118 6.74 -8.66 -27.78
N TRP A 119 6.36 -9.92 -27.56
CA TRP A 119 7.06 -10.79 -26.60
C TRP A 119 8.55 -10.90 -26.86
N HIS A 120 8.94 -10.92 -28.12
CA HIS A 120 10.36 -10.95 -28.52
C HIS A 120 11.14 -9.70 -28.12
N ALA A 121 10.50 -8.52 -28.18
CA ALA A 121 11.11 -7.23 -27.85
C ALA A 121 10.72 -6.70 -26.46
N ALA A 122 9.90 -7.45 -25.69
CA ALA A 122 9.40 -7.01 -24.39
C ALA A 122 10.54 -6.71 -23.40
N ARG A 123 11.62 -7.49 -23.43
CA ARG A 123 12.79 -7.25 -22.58
C ARG A 123 13.47 -5.91 -22.90
N ASP A 124 13.64 -5.58 -24.17
CA ASP A 124 14.28 -4.33 -24.60
C ASP A 124 13.40 -3.13 -24.26
N HIS A 125 12.08 -3.26 -24.41
CA HIS A 125 11.13 -2.23 -24.02
C HIS A 125 11.17 -2.00 -22.51
N ALA A 126 11.19 -3.05 -21.70
CA ALA A 126 11.33 -2.94 -20.24
C ALA A 126 12.68 -2.30 -19.83
N MET A 127 13.77 -2.64 -20.54
CA MET A 127 15.07 -1.96 -20.32
C MET A 127 15.03 -0.48 -20.67
N ALA A 128 14.25 -0.08 -21.70
CA ALA A 128 14.06 1.33 -22.03
C ALA A 128 13.30 2.06 -20.90
N VAL A 129 12.27 1.44 -20.32
CA VAL A 129 11.55 1.97 -19.12
C VAL A 129 12.54 2.19 -17.97
N LYS A 130 13.34 1.19 -17.63
CA LYS A 130 14.32 1.29 -16.52
C LYS A 130 15.34 2.40 -16.76
N ARG A 131 15.86 2.51 -17.99
CA ARG A 131 16.79 3.59 -18.35
C ARG A 131 16.14 4.95 -18.21
N ALA A 132 14.92 5.14 -18.71
CA ALA A 132 14.22 6.42 -18.62
C ALA A 132 14.00 6.87 -17.17
N VAL A 133 13.61 5.95 -16.28
CA VAL A 133 13.48 6.23 -14.85
C VAL A 133 14.83 6.63 -14.24
N ARG A 134 15.88 5.90 -14.55
CA ARG A 134 17.23 6.20 -14.03
C ARG A 134 17.77 7.53 -14.53
N ASP A 135 17.66 7.79 -15.82
CA ASP A 135 18.26 8.97 -16.47
C ASP A 135 17.53 10.26 -16.09
N ARG A 136 16.20 10.20 -15.93
CA ARG A 136 15.37 11.38 -15.63
C ARG A 136 15.21 11.62 -14.15
N GLU A 137 15.13 10.55 -13.34
CA GLU A 137 14.76 10.66 -11.93
C GLU A 137 15.89 10.23 -10.97
N GLY A 138 16.98 9.67 -11.49
CA GLY A 138 18.10 9.19 -10.66
C GLY A 138 17.73 8.02 -9.74
N LEU A 139 16.64 7.32 -10.03
CA LEU A 139 16.13 6.19 -9.24
C LEU A 139 16.24 4.89 -10.02
N THR A 140 16.30 3.76 -9.33
CA THR A 140 16.19 2.44 -9.94
C THR A 140 14.79 1.86 -9.75
N CYS A 141 14.37 1.01 -10.68
CA CYS A 141 13.15 0.25 -10.57
C CYS A 141 13.36 -1.19 -11.00
N SER A 142 12.62 -2.11 -10.44
CA SER A 142 12.52 -3.48 -10.86
C SER A 142 11.28 -3.68 -11.74
N VAL A 143 11.42 -4.37 -12.87
CA VAL A 143 10.34 -4.57 -13.84
C VAL A 143 10.05 -6.06 -14.01
N GLY A 144 8.79 -6.43 -13.92
CA GLY A 144 8.28 -7.75 -14.28
C GLY A 144 7.35 -7.64 -15.47
N GLY A 145 7.58 -8.42 -16.52
CA GLY A 145 6.72 -8.52 -17.70
C GLY A 145 5.99 -9.86 -17.73
N ALA A 146 4.67 -9.87 -17.94
CA ALA A 146 3.86 -11.07 -17.98
C ALA A 146 2.52 -10.84 -18.72
N PRO A 147 1.74 -11.90 -19.04
CA PRO A 147 0.44 -11.71 -19.69
C PRO A 147 -0.65 -11.14 -18.76
N ASN A 148 -0.42 -11.10 -17.45
CA ASN A 148 -1.38 -10.58 -16.47
C ASN A 148 -0.66 -9.86 -15.32
N LYS A 149 -1.42 -9.07 -14.55
CA LYS A 149 -0.92 -8.21 -13.47
C LYS A 149 -0.26 -8.99 -12.34
N SER A 150 -0.87 -10.07 -11.89
CA SER A 150 -0.36 -10.85 -10.76
C SER A 150 0.98 -11.51 -11.09
N THR A 151 1.09 -12.14 -12.25
CA THR A 151 2.35 -12.73 -12.68
C THR A 151 3.43 -11.66 -12.91
N ALA A 152 3.08 -10.50 -13.50
CA ALA A 152 4.02 -9.39 -13.69
C ALA A 152 4.56 -8.87 -12.34
N LYS A 153 3.68 -8.73 -11.32
CA LYS A 153 4.11 -8.31 -9.96
C LYS A 153 5.03 -9.34 -9.32
N ILE A 154 4.70 -10.62 -9.42
CA ILE A 154 5.57 -11.70 -8.92
C ILE A 154 6.93 -11.69 -9.64
N ALA A 155 6.93 -11.51 -10.97
CA ALA A 155 8.14 -11.44 -11.76
C ALA A 155 9.04 -10.26 -11.37
N ALA A 156 8.46 -9.06 -11.13
CA ALA A 156 9.20 -7.89 -10.69
C ALA A 156 9.96 -8.09 -9.36
N ALA A 157 9.42 -8.95 -8.49
CA ALA A 157 10.01 -9.22 -7.17
C ALA A 157 11.23 -10.16 -7.21
N GLN A 158 11.42 -10.97 -8.30
CA GLN A 158 12.39 -12.07 -8.32
C GLN A 158 13.84 -11.63 -8.30
N GLN A 159 14.14 -10.50 -8.92
CA GLN A 159 15.53 -10.04 -9.10
C GLN A 159 15.79 -8.66 -8.48
N LYS A 160 15.00 -8.24 -7.47
CA LYS A 160 15.24 -6.97 -6.78
C LYS A 160 16.59 -6.93 -6.07
N PRO A 161 17.30 -5.79 -6.06
CA PRO A 161 16.98 -4.52 -6.72
C PRO A 161 17.41 -4.45 -8.20
N ASP A 162 16.89 -3.44 -8.91
CA ASP A 162 17.22 -3.11 -10.30
C ASP A 162 17.03 -4.30 -11.27
N GLY A 163 16.09 -5.19 -10.91
CA GLY A 163 15.83 -6.44 -11.61
C GLY A 163 14.98 -6.28 -12.87
N LEU A 164 15.01 -7.33 -13.71
CA LEU A 164 14.17 -7.45 -14.88
C LEU A 164 13.86 -8.92 -15.17
N THR A 165 12.59 -9.28 -15.04
CA THR A 165 12.10 -10.63 -15.33
C THR A 165 10.92 -10.53 -16.29
N VAL A 166 11.03 -11.17 -17.46
CA VAL A 166 9.96 -11.25 -18.45
C VAL A 166 9.56 -12.71 -18.59
N VAL A 167 8.27 -12.98 -18.44
CA VAL A 167 7.68 -14.33 -18.45
C VAL A 167 6.62 -14.40 -19.55
N PRO A 168 6.93 -14.97 -20.71
CA PRO A 168 5.98 -15.13 -21.81
C PRO A 168 4.86 -16.13 -21.43
N PRO A 169 3.71 -16.12 -22.14
CA PRO A 169 2.53 -16.90 -21.76
C PRO A 169 2.78 -18.39 -21.53
N GLU A 170 3.60 -18.99 -22.39
CA GLU A 170 3.95 -20.42 -22.35
C GLU A 170 4.79 -20.79 -21.12
N GLU A 171 5.51 -19.85 -20.54
CA GLU A 171 6.38 -20.07 -19.38
C GLU A 171 5.69 -19.79 -18.03
N VAL A 172 4.51 -19.15 -18.00
CA VAL A 172 3.85 -18.68 -16.76
C VAL A 172 3.70 -19.79 -15.73
N LYS A 173 3.19 -20.95 -16.12
CA LYS A 173 2.97 -22.05 -15.17
C LYS A 173 4.28 -22.60 -14.62
N ALA A 174 5.28 -22.79 -15.47
CA ALA A 174 6.59 -23.28 -15.05
C ALA A 174 7.30 -22.28 -14.15
N PHE A 175 7.18 -20.98 -14.44
CA PHE A 175 7.71 -19.89 -13.63
C PHE A 175 7.06 -19.82 -12.23
N LEU A 176 5.72 -19.90 -12.16
CA LEU A 176 4.99 -19.77 -10.90
C LEU A 176 5.13 -20.99 -9.99
N ALA A 177 5.14 -22.20 -10.57
CA ALA A 177 5.01 -23.46 -9.82
C ALA A 177 6.01 -23.61 -8.65
N PRO A 178 7.32 -23.34 -8.78
CA PRO A 178 8.29 -23.53 -7.68
C PRO A 178 8.24 -22.43 -6.61
N LEU A 179 7.55 -21.31 -6.85
CA LEU A 179 7.54 -20.17 -5.95
C LEU A 179 6.68 -20.45 -4.72
N ALA A 180 7.09 -19.93 -3.57
CA ALA A 180 6.31 -20.01 -2.35
C ALA A 180 4.95 -19.30 -2.51
N VAL A 181 3.91 -19.84 -1.92
CA VAL A 181 2.54 -19.31 -2.09
C VAL A 181 2.37 -17.86 -1.60
N ASN A 182 3.20 -17.41 -0.65
CA ASN A 182 3.21 -16.04 -0.17
C ASN A 182 3.83 -15.03 -1.17
N ALA A 183 4.39 -15.49 -2.30
CA ALA A 183 4.75 -14.63 -3.41
C ALA A 183 3.53 -14.01 -4.10
N ILE A 184 2.34 -14.62 -3.95
CA ILE A 184 1.09 -14.05 -4.44
C ILE A 184 0.70 -12.84 -3.57
N SER A 185 0.56 -11.68 -4.19
CA SER A 185 0.09 -10.46 -3.51
C SER A 185 -1.27 -10.72 -2.85
N GLY A 186 -1.40 -10.39 -1.56
CA GLY A 186 -2.60 -10.66 -0.76
C GLY A 186 -2.56 -11.97 0.03
N VAL A 187 -1.56 -12.83 -0.17
CA VAL A 187 -1.28 -13.97 0.70
C VAL A 187 -0.36 -13.50 1.83
N GLY A 188 -0.97 -13.09 2.94
CA GLY A 188 -0.24 -12.78 4.16
C GLY A 188 -0.10 -14.00 5.08
N GLU A 189 0.61 -13.83 6.19
CA GLU A 189 0.97 -14.91 7.15
C GLU A 189 -0.24 -15.79 7.58
N LYS A 190 -1.41 -15.17 7.80
CA LYS A 190 -2.63 -15.92 8.18
C LYS A 190 -3.11 -16.85 7.05
N THR A 191 -3.10 -16.35 5.80
CA THR A 191 -3.51 -17.14 4.64
C THR A 191 -2.47 -18.21 4.31
N GLU A 192 -1.19 -17.89 4.42
CA GLU A 192 -0.07 -18.81 4.22
C GLU A 192 -0.15 -19.98 5.21
N ARG A 193 -0.40 -19.71 6.50
CA ARG A 193 -0.61 -20.77 7.51
C ARG A 193 -1.80 -21.67 7.17
N ALA A 194 -2.94 -21.06 6.81
CA ALA A 194 -4.14 -21.82 6.44
C ALA A 194 -3.93 -22.71 5.20
N LEU A 195 -3.10 -22.26 4.25
CA LEU A 195 -2.71 -23.07 3.09
C LEU A 195 -1.73 -24.17 3.48
N ALA A 196 -0.76 -23.88 4.35
CA ALA A 196 0.19 -24.87 4.85
C ALA A 196 -0.49 -26.03 5.60
N ASP A 197 -1.56 -25.75 6.36
CA ASP A 197 -2.40 -26.76 7.04
C ASP A 197 -3.07 -27.73 6.05
N LEU A 198 -3.24 -27.31 4.77
CA LEU A 198 -3.72 -28.13 3.67
C LEU A 198 -2.59 -28.81 2.87
N GLY A 199 -1.34 -28.66 3.30
CA GLY A 199 -0.17 -29.16 2.57
C GLY A 199 0.27 -28.29 1.39
N ILE A 200 -0.31 -27.10 1.22
CA ILE A 200 -0.02 -26.17 0.11
C ILE A 200 1.09 -25.20 0.55
N ARG A 201 2.27 -25.31 -0.04
CA ARG A 201 3.44 -24.46 0.26
C ARG A 201 3.89 -23.64 -0.94
N THR A 202 3.74 -24.21 -2.14
CA THR A 202 4.11 -23.56 -3.40
C THR A 202 2.89 -23.14 -4.21
N ILE A 203 3.10 -22.27 -5.17
CA ILE A 203 2.06 -21.88 -6.12
C ILE A 203 1.66 -23.11 -6.97
N GLY A 204 2.58 -24.00 -7.27
CA GLY A 204 2.30 -25.29 -7.95
C GLY A 204 1.38 -26.19 -7.14
N ASP A 205 1.59 -26.33 -5.83
CA ASP A 205 0.69 -27.06 -4.96
C ASP A 205 -0.72 -26.48 -4.98
N LEU A 206 -0.81 -25.13 -4.92
CA LEU A 206 -2.07 -24.40 -4.98
C LEU A 206 -2.79 -24.62 -6.33
N ALA A 207 -2.07 -24.59 -7.45
CA ALA A 207 -2.63 -24.82 -8.78
C ALA A 207 -3.21 -26.22 -8.94
N ALA A 208 -2.53 -27.23 -8.36
CA ALA A 208 -2.95 -28.62 -8.39
C ALA A 208 -4.07 -28.96 -7.39
N PHE A 209 -4.31 -28.09 -6.40
CA PHE A 209 -5.26 -28.39 -5.32
C PHE A 209 -6.72 -28.28 -5.79
N PRO A 210 -7.61 -29.24 -5.41
CA PRO A 210 -9.02 -29.19 -5.83
C PRO A 210 -9.75 -27.93 -5.33
N GLY A 211 -10.21 -27.07 -6.23
CA GLY A 211 -10.79 -25.76 -5.91
C GLY A 211 -11.99 -25.80 -4.96
N LYS A 212 -12.82 -26.87 -4.99
CA LYS A 212 -13.95 -27.07 -4.06
C LYS A 212 -13.51 -27.15 -2.60
N ASN A 213 -12.36 -27.75 -2.32
CA ASN A 213 -11.84 -27.88 -0.96
C ASN A 213 -11.18 -26.57 -0.50
N LEU A 214 -10.54 -25.83 -1.41
CA LEU A 214 -9.95 -24.52 -1.13
C LEU A 214 -11.01 -23.50 -0.71
N THR A 215 -12.19 -23.53 -1.34
CA THR A 215 -13.31 -22.63 -1.02
C THR A 215 -13.83 -22.80 0.41
N LYS A 216 -13.75 -24.00 0.99
CA LYS A 216 -14.15 -24.25 2.38
C LYS A 216 -13.25 -23.50 3.38
N VAL A 217 -11.98 -23.30 3.06
CA VAL A 217 -10.98 -22.66 3.95
C VAL A 217 -10.84 -21.16 3.69
N LEU A 218 -10.79 -20.76 2.43
CA LEU A 218 -10.50 -19.38 2.03
C LEU A 218 -11.74 -18.60 1.55
N GLY A 219 -12.92 -19.22 1.53
CA GLY A 219 -14.13 -18.58 1.06
C GLY A 219 -14.01 -18.11 -0.40
N ARG A 220 -14.53 -16.91 -0.70
CA ARG A 220 -14.53 -16.34 -2.05
C ARG A 220 -13.14 -16.08 -2.64
N ASN A 221 -12.14 -15.89 -1.79
CA ASN A 221 -10.76 -15.64 -2.23
C ASN A 221 -10.11 -16.87 -2.85
N ALA A 222 -10.65 -18.05 -2.59
CA ALA A 222 -10.12 -19.31 -3.14
C ALA A 222 -10.09 -19.33 -4.67
N VAL A 223 -11.17 -18.90 -5.31
CA VAL A 223 -11.28 -18.89 -6.78
C VAL A 223 -10.25 -17.97 -7.40
N TRP A 224 -10.09 -16.78 -6.83
CA TRP A 224 -9.11 -15.81 -7.27
C TRP A 224 -7.67 -16.32 -7.11
N LEU A 225 -7.32 -16.88 -5.95
CA LEU A 225 -5.99 -17.42 -5.68
C LEU A 225 -5.67 -18.61 -6.59
N TRP A 226 -6.64 -19.50 -6.79
CA TRP A 226 -6.49 -20.63 -7.70
C TRP A 226 -6.28 -20.18 -9.16
N GLY A 227 -7.02 -19.15 -9.59
CA GLY A 227 -6.83 -18.54 -10.90
C GLY A 227 -5.42 -18.03 -11.08
N ILE A 228 -4.90 -17.22 -10.13
CA ILE A 228 -3.52 -16.71 -10.19
C ILE A 228 -2.51 -17.86 -10.25
N ALA A 229 -2.67 -18.89 -9.42
CA ALA A 229 -1.76 -20.03 -9.40
C ALA A 229 -1.71 -20.79 -10.75
N ASN A 230 -2.79 -20.73 -11.53
CA ASN A 230 -2.86 -21.27 -12.88
C ASN A 230 -2.50 -20.26 -13.98
N GLY A 231 -2.07 -19.05 -13.62
CA GLY A 231 -1.76 -17.99 -14.57
C GLY A 231 -2.99 -17.32 -15.22
N ILE A 232 -4.17 -17.54 -14.65
CA ILE A 232 -5.46 -17.05 -15.17
C ILE A 232 -5.86 -15.79 -14.42
N GLU A 233 -5.77 -14.64 -15.08
CA GLU A 233 -6.26 -13.35 -14.57
C GLU A 233 -6.59 -12.44 -15.75
N GLU A 234 -7.83 -11.92 -15.76
CA GLU A 234 -8.35 -11.08 -16.85
C GLU A 234 -8.45 -9.59 -16.45
N LEU A 235 -8.02 -9.24 -15.22
CA LEU A 235 -8.12 -7.85 -14.75
C LEU A 235 -7.39 -6.90 -15.71
N PRO A 236 -8.08 -5.86 -16.22
CA PRO A 236 -7.46 -4.88 -17.11
C PRO A 236 -6.46 -4.00 -16.35
N VAL A 237 -5.54 -3.39 -17.10
CA VAL A 237 -4.76 -2.24 -16.64
C VAL A 237 -5.60 -1.00 -16.93
N GLU A 238 -6.06 -0.34 -15.88
CA GLU A 238 -6.92 0.85 -15.98
C GLU A 238 -6.73 1.73 -14.75
N GLU A 239 -7.02 3.02 -14.88
CA GLU A 239 -6.96 3.93 -13.74
C GLU A 239 -7.82 3.41 -12.59
N ARG A 240 -7.29 3.47 -11.38
CA ARG A 240 -8.02 3.02 -10.20
C ARG A 240 -9.28 3.84 -10.01
N PRO A 241 -10.38 3.19 -9.65
CA PRO A 241 -11.59 3.92 -9.30
C PRO A 241 -11.34 4.83 -8.08
N ASP A 242 -12.17 5.85 -7.94
CA ASP A 242 -12.15 6.75 -6.78
C ASP A 242 -12.11 5.94 -5.46
N PRO A 243 -11.43 6.46 -4.42
CA PRO A 243 -11.31 5.76 -3.15
C PRO A 243 -12.70 5.52 -2.53
N LYS A 244 -12.88 4.35 -1.91
CA LYS A 244 -14.14 3.99 -1.23
C LYS A 244 -14.29 4.63 0.15
N SER A 245 -13.19 5.10 0.73
CA SER A 245 -13.14 5.76 2.04
C SER A 245 -11.93 6.68 2.16
N ILE A 246 -12.05 7.70 3.00
CA ILE A 246 -10.96 8.58 3.42
C ILE A 246 -10.84 8.44 4.93
N SER A 247 -9.63 8.20 5.43
CA SER A 247 -9.40 8.05 6.87
C SER A 247 -8.07 8.67 7.30
N VAL A 248 -8.04 9.11 8.55
CA VAL A 248 -6.84 9.54 9.25
C VAL A 248 -6.79 8.82 10.59
N GLU A 249 -5.62 8.33 10.97
CA GLU A 249 -5.41 7.75 12.28
C GLU A 249 -4.20 8.38 12.98
N ARG A 250 -4.27 8.45 14.31
CA ARG A 250 -3.19 8.95 15.14
C ARG A 250 -2.95 8.02 16.32
N THR A 251 -1.71 7.52 16.41
CA THR A 251 -1.23 6.78 17.57
C THR A 251 -0.60 7.77 18.54
N PHE A 252 -1.01 7.75 19.80
CA PHE A 252 -0.42 8.57 20.86
C PHE A 252 0.99 8.10 21.18
N GLU A 253 1.84 9.02 21.63
CA GLU A 253 3.21 8.67 22.06
C GLU A 253 3.21 7.77 23.30
N HIS A 254 2.26 8.00 24.21
CA HIS A 254 1.93 7.16 25.36
C HIS A 254 0.45 6.81 25.32
N ASP A 255 0.04 5.76 26.02
CA ASP A 255 -1.37 5.45 26.13
C ASP A 255 -2.03 6.51 27.02
N VAL A 256 -3.12 7.15 26.57
CA VAL A 256 -3.74 8.33 27.16
C VAL A 256 -4.96 7.92 27.98
N SER A 257 -4.99 8.31 29.25
CA SER A 257 -6.12 8.10 30.15
C SER A 257 -7.04 9.33 30.24
N GLU A 258 -6.48 10.54 30.00
CA GLU A 258 -7.23 11.78 30.03
C GLU A 258 -8.13 11.91 28.80
N TRP A 259 -9.44 11.87 29.05
CA TRP A 259 -10.42 11.85 27.95
C TRP A 259 -10.46 13.14 27.14
N SER A 260 -10.17 14.28 27.76
CA SER A 260 -10.03 15.56 27.08
C SER A 260 -8.94 15.52 25.99
N GLU A 261 -7.78 14.92 26.25
CA GLU A 261 -6.71 14.77 25.28
C GLU A 261 -7.13 13.85 24.09
N VAL A 262 -7.94 12.82 24.41
CA VAL A 262 -8.51 11.95 23.36
C VAL A 262 -9.46 12.74 22.47
N LEU A 263 -10.32 13.61 23.04
CA LEU A 263 -11.26 14.44 22.27
C LEU A 263 -10.54 15.50 21.44
N ASP A 264 -9.52 16.16 21.96
CA ASP A 264 -8.71 17.14 21.21
C ASP A 264 -8.03 16.49 20.02
N THR A 265 -7.53 15.28 20.21
CA THR A 265 -6.93 14.51 19.12
C THR A 265 -7.98 14.03 18.11
N LEU A 266 -9.19 13.65 18.57
CA LEU A 266 -10.30 13.31 17.67
C LEU A 266 -10.66 14.50 16.78
N ASP A 267 -10.77 15.69 17.34
CA ASP A 267 -11.07 16.93 16.61
C ASP A 267 -10.00 17.17 15.51
N SER A 268 -8.73 17.08 15.87
CA SER A 268 -7.62 17.22 14.91
C SER A 268 -7.66 16.15 13.80
N VAL A 269 -7.96 14.91 14.13
CA VAL A 269 -8.05 13.80 13.16
C VAL A 269 -9.25 13.98 12.23
N ALA A 270 -10.41 14.38 12.79
CA ALA A 270 -11.62 14.64 12.02
C ALA A 270 -11.45 15.84 11.06
N ASP A 271 -10.80 16.91 11.51
CA ASP A 271 -10.44 18.04 10.65
C ASP A 271 -9.58 17.60 9.46
N ASN A 272 -8.57 16.79 9.70
CA ASN A 272 -7.73 16.26 8.62
C ASN A 272 -8.52 15.40 7.63
N VAL A 273 -9.49 14.61 8.10
CA VAL A 273 -10.39 13.85 7.22
C VAL A 273 -11.25 14.80 6.38
N PHE A 274 -11.82 15.84 7.01
CA PHE A 274 -12.61 16.84 6.31
C PHE A 274 -11.81 17.56 5.22
N VAL A 275 -10.60 18.04 5.53
CA VAL A 275 -9.72 18.70 4.56
C VAL A 275 -9.42 17.78 3.38
N ARG A 276 -9.13 16.50 3.62
CA ARG A 276 -8.90 15.53 2.55
C ARG A 276 -10.16 15.29 1.70
N ALA A 277 -11.33 15.16 2.32
CA ALA A 277 -12.59 15.01 1.59
C ALA A 277 -12.93 16.24 0.73
N ARG A 278 -12.69 17.45 1.29
CA ARG A 278 -12.87 18.72 0.58
C ARG A 278 -11.92 18.86 -0.61
N ASN A 279 -10.64 18.56 -0.43
CA ASN A 279 -9.64 18.62 -1.50
C ASN A 279 -9.96 17.61 -2.62
N ALA A 280 -10.46 16.43 -2.26
CA ALA A 280 -10.95 15.43 -3.21
C ALA A 280 -12.32 15.79 -3.82
N LYS A 281 -12.95 16.92 -3.43
CA LYS A 281 -14.30 17.33 -3.83
C LYS A 281 -15.31 16.18 -3.69
N THR A 282 -15.28 15.49 -2.54
CA THR A 282 -16.03 14.24 -2.34
C THR A 282 -16.89 14.34 -1.10
N MET A 283 -18.22 14.19 -1.29
CA MET A 283 -19.20 14.07 -0.20
C MET A 283 -19.15 12.67 0.42
N PHE A 284 -19.54 12.55 1.66
CA PHE A 284 -19.62 11.28 2.39
C PHE A 284 -21.01 11.07 2.99
N ARG A 285 -21.35 9.82 3.28
CA ARG A 285 -22.62 9.47 3.95
C ARG A 285 -22.41 8.62 5.21
N THR A 286 -21.24 8.02 5.40
CA THR A 286 -20.95 7.23 6.61
C THR A 286 -19.72 7.80 7.30
N VAL A 287 -19.86 8.07 8.60
CA VAL A 287 -18.78 8.44 9.50
C VAL A 287 -18.46 7.24 10.37
N GLY A 288 -17.19 6.92 10.50
CA GLY A 288 -16.72 5.83 11.35
C GLY A 288 -15.55 6.27 12.22
N ILE A 289 -15.47 5.68 13.39
CA ILE A 289 -14.34 5.82 14.30
C ILE A 289 -13.69 4.47 14.57
N LYS A 290 -12.41 4.51 14.90
CA LYS A 290 -11.66 3.37 15.41
C LYS A 290 -10.90 3.81 16.65
N VAL A 291 -11.13 3.11 17.75
CA VAL A 291 -10.44 3.32 19.01
C VAL A 291 -9.63 2.05 19.31
N ARG A 292 -8.35 2.23 19.58
CA ARG A 292 -7.49 1.15 20.05
C ARG A 292 -7.01 1.48 21.45
N PHE A 293 -7.30 0.62 22.38
CA PHE A 293 -6.84 0.71 23.76
C PHE A 293 -5.45 0.07 23.94
N GLU A 294 -4.88 0.22 25.11
CA GLU A 294 -3.72 -0.56 25.54
C GLU A 294 -3.90 -2.04 25.27
N GLY A 295 -2.81 -2.78 25.10
CA GLY A 295 -2.89 -4.21 24.73
C GLY A 295 -3.46 -4.49 23.33
N PHE A 296 -3.51 -3.47 22.43
CA PHE A 296 -3.95 -3.56 21.05
C PHE A 296 -5.42 -3.97 20.84
N GLN A 297 -6.28 -3.84 21.86
CA GLN A 297 -7.72 -4.06 21.70
C GLN A 297 -8.35 -2.95 20.87
N THR A 298 -8.88 -3.34 19.71
CA THR A 298 -9.41 -2.38 18.72
C THR A 298 -10.92 -2.53 18.59
N HIS A 299 -11.62 -1.39 18.61
CA HIS A 299 -13.05 -1.29 18.40
C HIS A 299 -13.36 -0.28 17.30
N THR A 300 -14.41 -0.54 16.54
CA THR A 300 -14.89 0.35 15.48
C THR A 300 -16.39 0.61 15.66
N ARG A 301 -16.81 1.83 15.30
CA ARG A 301 -18.22 2.20 15.22
C ARG A 301 -18.42 3.02 13.94
N ASP A 302 -19.54 2.79 13.30
CA ASP A 302 -19.92 3.49 12.07
C ASP A 302 -21.37 4.00 12.21
N ARG A 303 -21.62 5.20 11.67
CA ARG A 303 -22.94 5.81 11.56
C ARG A 303 -23.19 6.24 10.13
N THR A 304 -24.27 5.80 9.55
CA THR A 304 -24.70 6.25 8.21
C THR A 304 -25.68 7.41 8.38
N LEU A 305 -25.35 8.54 7.78
CA LEU A 305 -26.15 9.76 7.77
C LEU A 305 -27.36 9.62 6.83
N PRO A 306 -28.44 10.39 7.03
CA PRO A 306 -29.60 10.38 6.14
C PRO A 306 -29.22 10.77 4.70
N THR A 307 -28.36 11.78 4.53
CA THR A 307 -27.95 12.34 3.24
C THR A 307 -26.44 12.41 3.11
N TRP A 308 -25.95 12.53 1.87
CA TRP A 308 -24.55 12.87 1.61
C TRP A 308 -24.27 14.31 1.99
N THR A 309 -23.13 14.53 2.62
CA THR A 309 -22.72 15.86 3.07
C THR A 309 -21.22 16.08 2.83
N LEU A 310 -20.81 17.33 2.77
CA LEU A 310 -19.42 17.80 2.88
C LEU A 310 -19.40 18.92 3.93
N ASP A 311 -20.00 18.65 5.05
CA ASP A 311 -20.14 19.58 6.17
C ASP A 311 -19.21 19.14 7.31
N ARG A 312 -18.40 20.08 7.81
CA ARG A 312 -17.42 19.86 8.87
C ARG A 312 -18.10 19.55 10.21
N GLU A 313 -19.11 20.32 10.56
CA GLU A 313 -19.77 20.18 11.87
C GLU A 313 -20.54 18.85 11.96
N VAL A 314 -21.17 18.44 10.86
CA VAL A 314 -21.83 17.13 10.78
C VAL A 314 -20.84 15.99 11.01
N LEU A 315 -19.62 16.07 10.42
CA LEU A 315 -18.56 15.10 10.65
C LEU A 315 -18.12 15.08 12.12
N MET A 316 -17.83 16.28 12.67
CA MET A 316 -17.34 16.44 14.05
C MET A 316 -18.35 15.91 15.07
N ASN A 317 -19.61 16.29 14.94
CA ASN A 317 -20.68 15.87 15.84
C ASN A 317 -20.89 14.36 15.79
N ALA A 318 -20.92 13.77 14.58
CA ALA A 318 -21.05 12.33 14.42
C ALA A 318 -19.85 11.57 15.03
N ALA A 319 -18.62 12.07 14.87
CA ALA A 319 -17.43 11.45 15.44
C ALA A 319 -17.45 11.53 16.99
N LYS A 320 -17.85 12.67 17.57
CA LYS A 320 -17.97 12.86 19.03
C LYS A 320 -19.05 11.96 19.64
N GLU A 321 -20.22 11.85 18.99
CA GLU A 321 -21.26 10.93 19.44
C GLU A 321 -20.81 9.46 19.41
N LEU A 322 -20.10 9.06 18.37
CA LEU A 322 -19.60 7.68 18.25
C LEU A 322 -18.51 7.34 19.27
N ILE A 323 -17.63 8.29 19.62
CA ILE A 323 -16.54 8.02 20.57
C ILE A 323 -17.02 8.03 22.03
N ALA A 324 -18.12 8.74 22.34
CA ALA A 324 -18.60 8.93 23.71
C ALA A 324 -18.87 7.60 24.44
N GLU A 325 -19.33 6.55 23.74
CA GLU A 325 -19.55 5.23 24.35
C GLU A 325 -18.27 4.59 24.93
N PHE A 326 -17.09 5.03 24.48
CA PHE A 326 -15.82 4.45 24.91
C PHE A 326 -15.25 5.10 26.17
N GLU A 327 -15.72 6.29 26.54
CA GLU A 327 -15.31 6.99 27.77
C GLU A 327 -15.57 6.13 29.02
N ALA A 328 -16.74 5.50 29.07
CA ALA A 328 -17.15 4.65 30.20
C ALA A 328 -16.24 3.44 30.42
N ARG A 329 -15.41 3.08 29.45
CA ARG A 329 -14.47 1.95 29.59
C ARG A 329 -13.30 2.24 30.52
N ARG A 330 -12.99 3.52 30.79
CA ARG A 330 -11.91 3.99 31.67
C ARG A 330 -10.57 3.29 31.43
N ARG A 331 -10.25 3.03 30.15
CA ARG A 331 -9.02 2.37 29.73
C ARG A 331 -8.15 3.33 28.94
N PRO A 332 -6.81 3.27 29.10
CA PRO A 332 -5.90 4.10 28.33
C PRO A 332 -6.05 3.85 26.81
N VAL A 333 -6.17 4.94 26.07
CA VAL A 333 -6.33 4.94 24.60
C VAL A 333 -4.95 5.01 23.95
N ARG A 334 -4.67 4.06 23.08
CA ARG A 334 -3.43 3.98 22.30
C ARG A 334 -3.51 4.70 20.97
N MET A 335 -4.67 4.67 20.32
CA MET A 335 -4.84 5.22 18.97
C MET A 335 -6.30 5.49 18.68
N ILE A 336 -6.55 6.56 17.96
CA ILE A 336 -7.84 6.90 17.40
C ILE A 336 -7.75 7.11 15.90
N ALA A 337 -8.86 6.85 15.21
CA ALA A 337 -9.00 7.17 13.81
C ALA A 337 -10.43 7.64 13.51
N VAL A 338 -10.55 8.53 12.53
CA VAL A 338 -11.82 8.91 11.91
C VAL A 338 -11.77 8.49 10.45
N ARG A 339 -12.90 7.97 9.96
CA ARG A 339 -13.08 7.54 8.58
C ARG A 339 -14.40 8.10 8.04
N VAL A 340 -14.38 8.50 6.78
CA VAL A 340 -15.60 8.73 6.02
C VAL A 340 -15.67 7.75 4.86
N SER A 341 -16.87 7.23 4.57
CA SER A 341 -17.12 6.25 3.49
C SER A 341 -18.49 6.47 2.87
N ASN A 342 -18.90 5.59 1.94
CA ASN A 342 -20.01 5.85 1.05
C ASN A 342 -19.83 7.21 0.35
N LEU A 343 -18.70 7.31 -0.36
CA LEU A 343 -18.25 8.54 -0.98
C LEU A 343 -19.00 8.79 -2.29
N ARG A 344 -19.21 10.07 -2.62
CA ARG A 344 -19.87 10.50 -3.86
C ARG A 344 -19.34 11.86 -4.29
N LYS A 345 -18.97 12.00 -5.57
CA LYS A 345 -18.68 13.33 -6.15
C LYS A 345 -19.99 14.14 -6.30
N PRO A 346 -19.99 15.45 -6.06
CA PRO A 346 -21.16 16.31 -6.31
C PRO A 346 -21.60 16.17 -7.77
N LYS A 347 -22.90 16.02 -8.01
CA LYS A 347 -23.43 16.14 -9.38
C LYS A 347 -23.28 17.60 -9.82
N GLY A 348 -22.65 17.85 -10.97
CA GLY A 348 -22.37 19.20 -11.48
C GLY A 348 -23.63 20.07 -11.48
N LYS A 349 -23.64 21.06 -10.61
CA LYS A 349 -24.35 22.34 -10.44
C LYS A 349 -24.37 22.85 -8.99
N GLN A 350 -23.76 22.13 -8.04
CA GLN A 350 -23.68 22.55 -6.62
C GLN A 350 -22.24 22.89 -6.18
N ALA A 351 -21.37 23.30 -7.10
CA ALA A 351 -20.00 23.71 -6.80
C ALA A 351 -19.86 25.21 -6.52
N SER A 352 -20.91 25.88 -6.06
CA SER A 352 -20.84 27.26 -5.54
C SER A 352 -21.44 27.26 -4.14
N LEU A 353 -20.67 26.84 -3.15
CA LEU A 353 -20.83 27.22 -1.77
C LEU A 353 -19.54 27.90 -1.36
N ASP A 354 -19.43 29.16 -1.79
CA ASP A 354 -18.62 30.17 -1.14
C ASP A 354 -19.22 30.43 0.25
N GLY A 355 -18.37 30.36 1.28
CA GLY A 355 -18.67 30.66 2.65
C GLY A 355 -17.47 30.38 3.49
#